data_ec342fc1af0d5bdeb703b1cc8e7cd6eb
#
_entry.id   ec342fc1af0d5bdeb703b1cc8e7cd6eb
#
_cell.length_a   1.000
_cell.length_b   1.000
_cell.length_c   1.000
_cell.angle_alpha   90.00
_cell.angle_beta   90.00
_cell.angle_gamma   90.00
#
_symmetry.space_group_name_H-M   'P 1'
#
loop_
_entity.id
_entity.type
_entity.pdbx_description
1 polymer ?
#
loop_
_entity_poly.entity_id
_entity_poly.type
_entity_poly.pdbx_seq_one_letter_code
_entity_poly.pdbx_strand_id
1 'polypeptide(L)'
;KKCHFVDFDSEEVKAFSGNSACDMPDRVCPQCGEMLEKDGHDIPFETFLGFKGDKEPDIDLNFSSEYQSNAHDYTEIIFGAGHTFRAGTVGTLAEKTAYGYVKKYCEEREISKRSAEIERIAHGCEGVRRSTGQHPGGIVVLPMGEEIYTFTPVQHPANDMTTKTVTTHFDYHKIDANLLKLDILGHQDPTMIRML
;
A
#
# COMPACT_ATOMS: atom_id res chain seq x y z
N LYS A 1 6.59 -29.03 -11.07
CA LYS A 1 7.34 -29.55 -9.91
C LYS A 1 8.81 -29.88 -10.24
N LYS A 2 9.13 -30.27 -11.46
CA LYS A 2 10.48 -30.71 -11.80
C LYS A 2 11.39 -29.58 -12.32
N CYS A 3 10.85 -28.66 -13.13
CA CYS A 3 11.63 -27.58 -13.73
C CYS A 3 11.11 -26.18 -13.40
N HIS A 4 10.08 -26.05 -12.57
CA HIS A 4 9.42 -24.79 -12.19
C HIS A 4 8.90 -23.95 -13.37
N PHE A 5 8.67 -24.56 -14.53
CA PHE A 5 8.04 -23.89 -15.66
C PHE A 5 6.60 -23.50 -15.30
N VAL A 6 6.24 -22.27 -15.58
CA VAL A 6 4.89 -21.74 -15.40
C VAL A 6 4.41 -21.20 -16.75
N ASP A 7 3.17 -21.48 -17.10
CA ASP A 7 2.51 -20.99 -18.30
C ASP A 7 1.20 -20.31 -17.91
N PHE A 8 1.15 -19.01 -18.03
CA PHE A 8 -0.05 -18.20 -17.75
C PHE A 8 -0.39 -17.23 -18.88
N ASP A 9 0.39 -17.20 -19.97
CA ASP A 9 0.23 -16.23 -21.05
C ASP A 9 0.25 -16.84 -22.47
N SER A 10 0.38 -18.17 -22.59
CA SER A 10 0.31 -18.84 -23.90
C SER A 10 -1.09 -18.65 -24.54
N GLU A 11 -1.16 -18.79 -25.85
CA GLU A 11 -2.42 -18.66 -26.59
C GLU A 11 -3.48 -19.69 -26.13
N GLU A 12 -3.06 -20.88 -25.70
CA GLU A 12 -3.95 -21.89 -25.14
C GLU A 12 -4.52 -21.48 -23.78
N VAL A 13 -3.71 -20.83 -22.91
CA VAL A 13 -4.20 -20.30 -21.64
C VAL A 13 -5.13 -19.12 -21.87
N LYS A 14 -4.77 -18.18 -22.74
CA LYS A 14 -5.62 -17.03 -23.11
C LYS A 14 -6.94 -17.46 -23.74
N ALA A 15 -6.94 -18.51 -24.58
CA ALA A 15 -8.16 -19.03 -25.17
C ALA A 15 -9.13 -19.62 -24.12
N PHE A 16 -8.64 -19.92 -22.92
CA PHE A 16 -9.41 -20.46 -21.81
C PHE A 16 -9.80 -19.39 -20.78
N SER A 17 -9.57 -18.12 -21.07
CA SER A 17 -9.89 -17.00 -20.21
C SER A 17 -11.37 -17.00 -19.80
N GLY A 18 -11.64 -16.61 -18.57
CA GLY A 18 -12.97 -16.63 -17.96
C GLY A 18 -13.39 -17.96 -17.34
N ASN A 19 -12.55 -18.97 -17.40
CA ASN A 19 -12.83 -20.31 -16.87
C ASN A 19 -11.86 -20.68 -15.73
N SER A 20 -12.12 -21.85 -15.11
CA SER A 20 -11.19 -22.44 -14.15
C SER A 20 -10.06 -23.16 -14.86
N ALA A 21 -8.81 -22.98 -14.41
CA ALA A 21 -7.67 -23.72 -14.91
C ALA A 21 -7.83 -25.24 -14.73
N CYS A 22 -8.61 -25.68 -13.73
CA CYS A 22 -8.91 -27.09 -13.50
C CYS A 22 -9.62 -27.75 -14.68
N ASP A 23 -10.39 -26.98 -15.44
CA ASP A 23 -11.15 -27.46 -16.61
C ASP A 23 -10.35 -27.45 -17.93
N MET A 24 -9.15 -26.89 -17.91
CA MET A 24 -8.26 -26.89 -19.07
C MET A 24 -7.85 -28.31 -19.46
N PRO A 25 -7.64 -28.60 -20.76
CA PRO A 25 -7.06 -29.86 -21.20
C PRO A 25 -5.70 -30.13 -20.53
N ASP A 26 -5.42 -31.40 -20.31
CA ASP A 26 -4.10 -31.83 -19.80
C ASP A 26 -2.98 -31.47 -20.78
N ARG A 27 -1.90 -30.93 -20.30
CA ARG A 27 -0.76 -30.47 -21.10
C ARG A 27 0.55 -30.95 -20.49
N VAL A 28 1.50 -31.21 -21.36
CA VAL A 28 2.86 -31.61 -20.97
C VAL A 28 3.77 -30.41 -20.96
N CYS A 29 4.60 -30.28 -19.94
CA CYS A 29 5.60 -29.24 -19.89
C CYS A 29 6.56 -29.28 -21.08
N PRO A 30 6.71 -28.19 -21.84
CA PRO A 30 7.60 -28.16 -23.00
C PRO A 30 9.08 -28.25 -22.62
N GLN A 31 9.45 -28.00 -21.37
CA GLN A 31 10.84 -28.06 -20.91
C GLN A 31 11.25 -29.42 -20.36
N CYS A 32 10.41 -30.09 -19.59
CA CYS A 32 10.81 -31.31 -18.91
C CYS A 32 9.95 -32.54 -19.23
N GLY A 33 8.89 -32.39 -20.01
CA GLY A 33 8.01 -33.47 -20.42
C GLY A 33 7.07 -34.02 -19.35
N GLU A 34 7.06 -33.45 -18.15
CA GLU A 34 6.12 -33.82 -17.09
C GLU A 34 4.74 -33.15 -17.29
N MET A 35 3.69 -33.75 -16.75
CA MET A 35 2.36 -33.15 -16.77
C MET A 35 2.34 -31.84 -15.98
N LEU A 36 1.76 -30.81 -16.58
CA LEU A 36 1.53 -29.53 -15.90
C LEU A 36 0.39 -29.68 -14.89
N GLU A 37 0.59 -29.14 -13.71
CA GLU A 37 -0.51 -28.91 -12.76
C GLU A 37 -1.34 -27.72 -13.23
N LYS A 38 -2.65 -27.86 -13.14
CA LYS A 38 -3.62 -26.83 -13.52
C LYS A 38 -4.17 -26.20 -12.25
N ASP A 39 -3.95 -24.91 -12.06
CA ASP A 39 -4.38 -24.18 -10.89
C ASP A 39 -4.77 -22.75 -11.26
N GLY A 40 -5.71 -22.20 -10.51
CA GLY A 40 -6.17 -20.83 -10.66
C GLY A 40 -7.52 -20.68 -11.33
N HIS A 41 -8.02 -19.47 -11.25
CA HIS A 41 -9.24 -19.01 -11.90
C HIS A 41 -8.95 -17.69 -12.59
N ASP A 42 -9.55 -17.47 -13.74
CA ASP A 42 -9.53 -16.17 -14.37
C ASP A 42 -10.62 -15.29 -13.71
N ILE A 43 -10.20 -14.33 -12.92
CA ILE A 43 -11.10 -13.41 -12.22
C ILE A 43 -11.18 -12.12 -13.02
N PRO A 44 -12.37 -11.73 -13.51
CA PRO A 44 -12.55 -10.48 -14.23
C PRO A 44 -12.04 -9.28 -13.40
N PHE A 45 -11.29 -8.40 -14.04
CA PHE A 45 -10.65 -7.25 -13.34
C PHE A 45 -11.70 -6.31 -12.73
N GLU A 46 -12.90 -6.26 -13.29
CA GLU A 46 -14.06 -5.54 -12.78
C GLU A 46 -14.45 -5.96 -11.35
N THR A 47 -14.12 -7.18 -10.96
CA THR A 47 -14.32 -7.66 -9.59
C THR A 47 -13.54 -6.84 -8.56
N PHE A 48 -12.37 -6.34 -8.93
CA PHE A 48 -11.52 -5.50 -8.09
C PHE A 48 -11.91 -4.03 -8.14
N LEU A 49 -12.40 -3.57 -9.30
CA LEU A 49 -12.81 -2.17 -9.51
C LEU A 49 -14.21 -1.86 -8.99
N GLY A 50 -15.01 -2.88 -8.62
CA GLY A 50 -16.43 -2.75 -8.33
C GLY A 50 -17.28 -2.68 -9.60
N PHE A 51 -18.59 -2.93 -9.48
CA PHE A 51 -19.52 -3.01 -10.61
C PHE A 51 -19.64 -1.72 -11.44
N LYS A 52 -19.21 -0.59 -10.88
CA LYS A 52 -19.24 0.71 -11.57
C LYS A 52 -17.84 1.18 -12.01
N GLY A 53 -16.80 0.41 -11.72
CA GLY A 53 -15.43 0.81 -11.97
C GLY A 53 -14.98 2.02 -11.13
N ASP A 54 -15.60 2.22 -9.97
CA ASP A 54 -15.42 3.38 -9.09
C ASP A 54 -14.51 3.10 -7.88
N LYS A 55 -13.92 1.92 -7.83
CA LYS A 55 -13.01 1.52 -6.76
C LYS A 55 -11.60 1.27 -7.28
N GLU A 56 -10.64 1.89 -6.66
CA GLU A 56 -9.24 1.51 -6.85
C GLU A 56 -8.94 0.24 -6.02
N PRO A 57 -8.25 -0.76 -6.59
CA PRO A 57 -7.88 -1.96 -5.84
C PRO A 57 -6.82 -1.63 -4.79
N ASP A 58 -7.02 -2.11 -3.57
CA ASP A 58 -6.00 -2.15 -2.53
C ASP A 58 -5.30 -3.51 -2.62
N ILE A 59 -3.99 -3.50 -2.86
CA ILE A 59 -3.21 -4.72 -3.11
C ILE A 59 -2.23 -4.93 -1.96
N ASP A 60 -2.53 -5.91 -1.11
CA ASP A 60 -1.67 -6.33 -0.02
C ASP A 60 -0.72 -7.43 -0.45
N LEU A 61 0.58 -7.19 -0.31
CA LEU A 61 1.64 -8.13 -0.63
C LEU A 61 2.45 -8.47 0.62
N ASN A 62 2.42 -9.73 1.02
CA ASN A 62 3.09 -10.21 2.22
C ASN A 62 4.45 -10.82 1.88
N PHE A 63 5.51 -10.22 2.38
CA PHE A 63 6.89 -10.68 2.23
C PHE A 63 7.50 -11.09 3.56
N SER A 64 8.58 -11.85 3.51
CA SER A 64 9.47 -12.01 4.66
C SER A 64 9.96 -10.63 5.12
N SER A 65 9.94 -10.37 6.43
CA SER A 65 10.36 -9.08 7.00
C SER A 65 11.75 -8.64 6.55
N GLU A 66 12.66 -9.61 6.36
CA GLU A 66 14.03 -9.36 5.91
C GLU A 66 14.11 -8.86 4.46
N TYR A 67 13.12 -9.21 3.62
CA TYR A 67 13.08 -8.88 2.20
C TYR A 67 12.13 -7.75 1.85
N GLN A 68 11.42 -7.20 2.81
CA GLN A 68 10.47 -6.10 2.57
C GLN A 68 11.13 -4.92 1.86
N SER A 69 12.32 -4.51 2.30
CA SER A 69 13.06 -3.42 1.67
C SER A 69 13.41 -3.71 0.22
N ASN A 70 13.87 -4.93 -0.06
CA ASN A 70 14.21 -5.34 -1.42
C ASN A 70 12.96 -5.37 -2.33
N ALA A 71 11.80 -5.78 -1.78
CA ALA A 71 10.53 -5.75 -2.51
C ALA A 71 10.10 -4.31 -2.83
N HIS A 72 10.30 -3.37 -1.90
CA HIS A 72 10.07 -1.95 -2.16
C HIS A 72 10.97 -1.43 -3.30
N ASP A 73 12.25 -1.72 -3.25
CA ASP A 73 13.19 -1.26 -4.28
C ASP A 73 12.89 -1.89 -5.64
N TYR A 74 12.39 -3.13 -5.65
CA TYR A 74 12.02 -3.83 -6.87
C TYR A 74 10.79 -3.24 -7.56
N THR A 75 9.91 -2.54 -6.85
CA THR A 75 8.78 -1.84 -7.49
C THR A 75 9.25 -0.78 -8.48
N GLU A 76 10.38 -0.11 -8.20
CA GLU A 76 10.97 0.85 -9.14
C GLU A 76 11.47 0.18 -10.43
N ILE A 77 11.92 -1.09 -10.35
CA ILE A 77 12.33 -1.87 -11.53
C ILE A 77 11.11 -2.26 -12.36
N ILE A 78 10.01 -2.65 -11.71
CA ILE A 78 8.78 -3.09 -12.39
C ILE A 78 8.07 -1.92 -13.08
N PHE A 79 7.89 -0.81 -12.38
CA PHE A 79 7.08 0.32 -12.85
C PHE A 79 7.90 1.44 -13.49
N GLY A 80 9.22 1.38 -13.37
CA GLY A 80 10.14 2.38 -13.89
C GLY A 80 10.56 3.42 -12.85
N ALA A 81 11.76 3.96 -13.06
CA ALA A 81 12.32 4.99 -12.20
C ALA A 81 11.44 6.25 -12.18
N GLY A 82 11.15 6.76 -10.99
CA GLY A 82 10.32 7.94 -10.80
C GLY A 82 8.81 7.70 -10.87
N HIS A 83 8.34 6.45 -11.02
CA HIS A 83 6.92 6.09 -11.04
C HIS A 83 6.45 5.45 -9.73
N THR A 84 7.32 5.25 -8.76
CA THR A 84 6.96 4.69 -7.45
C THR A 84 7.45 5.59 -6.33
N PHE A 85 6.57 5.86 -5.37
CA PHE A 85 6.87 6.69 -4.21
C PHE A 85 6.36 6.04 -2.93
N ARG A 86 7.04 6.23 -1.83
CA ARG A 86 6.53 5.82 -0.53
C ARG A 86 5.28 6.63 -0.18
N ALA A 87 4.25 5.96 0.31
CA ALA A 87 3.04 6.65 0.77
C ALA A 87 3.34 7.45 2.04
N GLY A 88 2.99 8.72 2.02
CA GLY A 88 3.06 9.59 3.20
C GLY A 88 1.87 9.40 4.12
N THR A 89 2.07 9.67 5.39
CA THR A 89 1.01 9.69 6.40
C THR A 89 1.00 11.03 7.12
N VAL A 90 -0.18 11.46 7.53
CA VAL A 90 -0.36 12.68 8.34
C VAL A 90 -0.93 12.30 9.70
N GLY A 91 -0.11 12.47 10.73
CA GLY A 91 -0.55 12.31 12.12
C GLY A 91 -1.31 13.54 12.57
N THR A 92 -2.56 13.38 13.01
CA THR A 92 -3.39 14.43 13.55
C THR A 92 -3.59 14.30 15.05
N LEU A 93 -4.07 15.35 15.69
CA LEU A 93 -4.44 15.31 17.10
C LEU A 93 -5.74 14.50 17.27
N ALA A 94 -5.63 13.41 18.02
CA ALA A 94 -6.80 12.65 18.46
C ALA A 94 -7.45 13.30 19.67
N GLU A 95 -8.74 13.05 19.89
CA GLU A 95 -9.58 13.61 20.95
C GLU A 95 -8.89 13.61 22.33
N LYS A 96 -8.42 12.44 22.80
CA LYS A 96 -7.75 12.32 24.11
C LYS A 96 -6.48 13.17 24.21
N THR A 97 -5.72 13.26 23.14
CA THR A 97 -4.49 14.06 23.09
C THR A 97 -4.82 15.55 23.10
N ALA A 98 -5.82 15.95 22.33
CA ALA A 98 -6.31 17.34 22.30
C ALA A 98 -6.82 17.77 23.68
N TYR A 99 -7.62 16.93 24.34
CA TYR A 99 -8.09 17.17 25.70
C TYR A 99 -6.93 17.34 26.69
N GLY A 100 -5.93 16.47 26.64
CA GLY A 100 -4.73 16.54 27.48
C GLY A 100 -3.96 17.86 27.29
N TYR A 101 -3.82 18.32 26.05
CA TYR A 101 -3.16 19.59 25.77
C TYR A 101 -3.93 20.80 26.29
N VAL A 102 -5.26 20.82 26.10
CA VAL A 102 -6.10 21.92 26.60
C VAL A 102 -6.07 21.95 28.14
N LYS A 103 -6.16 20.79 28.78
CA LYS A 103 -6.08 20.68 30.23
C LYS A 103 -4.74 21.19 30.75
N LYS A 104 -3.64 20.74 30.17
CA LYS A 104 -2.28 21.16 30.55
C LYS A 104 -2.09 22.66 30.34
N TYR A 105 -2.57 23.25 29.24
CA TYR A 105 -2.54 24.66 28.97
C TYR A 105 -3.28 25.47 30.08
N CYS A 106 -4.45 24.96 30.48
CA CYS A 106 -5.23 25.62 31.56
C CYS A 106 -4.50 25.54 32.88
N GLU A 107 -3.90 24.41 33.22
CA GLU A 107 -3.11 24.22 34.45
C GLU A 107 -1.89 25.15 34.49
N GLU A 108 -1.10 25.21 33.44
CA GLU A 108 0.11 26.03 33.33
C GLU A 108 -0.19 27.55 33.42
N ARG A 109 -1.43 27.94 33.07
CA ARG A 109 -1.86 29.33 33.09
C ARG A 109 -2.82 29.68 34.24
N GLU A 110 -3.00 28.75 35.17
CA GLU A 110 -3.91 28.90 36.32
C GLU A 110 -5.35 29.26 35.88
N ILE A 111 -5.78 28.80 34.72
CA ILE A 111 -7.13 29.05 34.18
C ILE A 111 -8.05 27.92 34.63
N SER A 112 -9.04 28.22 35.45
CA SER A 112 -10.07 27.29 35.85
C SER A 112 -11.20 27.25 34.82
N LYS A 113 -11.41 26.06 34.22
CA LYS A 113 -12.52 25.79 33.29
C LYS A 113 -13.25 24.50 33.68
N ARG A 114 -14.57 24.46 33.40
CA ARG A 114 -15.33 23.23 33.56
C ARG A 114 -14.91 22.21 32.52
N SER A 115 -15.04 20.92 32.83
CA SER A 115 -14.71 19.80 31.91
C SER A 115 -15.38 19.96 30.54
N ALA A 116 -16.67 20.29 30.51
CA ALA A 116 -17.40 20.53 29.26
C ALA A 116 -16.80 21.62 28.38
N GLU A 117 -16.23 22.68 28.99
CA GLU A 117 -15.56 23.75 28.23
C GLU A 117 -14.19 23.30 27.73
N ILE A 118 -13.46 22.48 28.50
CA ILE A 118 -12.22 21.87 28.07
C ILE A 118 -12.49 20.94 26.88
N GLU A 119 -13.54 20.12 26.96
CA GLU A 119 -13.98 19.22 25.87
C GLU A 119 -14.33 20.01 24.61
N ARG A 120 -15.12 21.09 24.74
CA ARG A 120 -15.48 21.92 23.59
C ARG A 120 -14.26 22.52 22.90
N ILE A 121 -13.28 23.00 23.66
CA ILE A 121 -12.02 23.51 23.09
C ILE A 121 -11.20 22.40 22.47
N ALA A 122 -11.14 21.23 23.10
CA ALA A 122 -10.43 20.05 22.60
C ALA A 122 -10.98 19.59 21.26
N HIS A 123 -12.31 19.54 21.09
CA HIS A 123 -12.93 19.24 19.81
C HIS A 123 -12.52 20.21 18.69
N GLY A 124 -12.32 21.48 19.02
CA GLY A 124 -11.80 22.47 18.06
C GLY A 124 -10.33 22.25 17.65
N CYS A 125 -9.59 21.45 18.43
CA CYS A 125 -8.20 21.09 18.15
C CYS A 125 -8.07 19.70 17.53
N GLU A 126 -9.14 18.92 17.50
CA GLU A 126 -9.13 17.57 16.92
C GLU A 126 -8.92 17.62 15.41
N GLY A 127 -8.16 16.65 14.88
CA GLY A 127 -7.86 16.59 13.46
C GLY A 127 -6.78 17.55 12.98
N VAL A 128 -6.29 18.46 13.84
CA VAL A 128 -5.19 19.36 13.48
C VAL A 128 -3.92 18.55 13.24
N ARG A 129 -3.25 18.82 12.13
CA ARG A 129 -1.98 18.16 11.75
C ARG A 129 -0.92 18.40 12.82
N ARG A 130 -0.32 17.32 13.27
CA ARG A 130 0.77 17.32 14.26
C ARG A 130 2.11 16.93 13.65
N SER A 131 2.11 15.86 12.87
CA SER A 131 3.34 15.31 12.31
C SER A 131 3.08 14.72 10.94
N THR A 132 4.14 14.51 10.18
CA THR A 132 4.14 13.71 8.96
C THR A 132 5.04 12.51 9.15
N GLY A 133 4.71 11.42 8.49
CA GLY A 133 5.48 10.18 8.51
C GLY A 133 5.41 9.48 7.18
N GLN A 134 5.91 8.26 7.16
CA GLN A 134 5.76 7.36 6.02
C GLN A 134 4.90 6.15 6.41
N HIS A 135 4.12 5.66 5.48
CA HIS A 135 3.43 4.39 5.64
C HIS A 135 4.46 3.24 5.63
N PRO A 136 4.41 2.28 6.55
CA PRO A 136 5.46 1.26 6.68
C PRO A 136 5.56 0.32 5.47
N GLY A 137 4.47 0.11 4.74
CA GLY A 137 4.40 -0.80 3.60
C GLY A 137 3.91 -0.14 2.31
N GLY A 138 3.29 1.03 2.39
CA GLY A 138 2.60 1.65 1.26
C GLY A 138 3.54 2.22 0.20
N ILE A 139 3.33 1.76 -1.03
CA ILE A 139 3.94 2.30 -2.25
C ILE A 139 2.83 2.83 -3.15
N VAL A 140 2.96 4.06 -3.57
CA VAL A 140 2.08 4.69 -4.55
C VAL A 140 2.69 4.52 -5.94
N VAL A 141 1.90 4.02 -6.89
CA VAL A 141 2.32 3.82 -8.28
C VAL A 141 1.63 4.84 -9.17
N LEU A 142 2.43 5.55 -9.95
CA LEU A 142 1.94 6.54 -10.91
C LEU A 142 1.55 5.91 -12.24
N PRO A 143 0.51 6.42 -12.91
CA PRO A 143 0.22 6.10 -14.30
C PRO A 143 1.40 6.45 -15.22
N MET A 144 1.57 5.69 -16.28
CA MET A 144 2.61 5.98 -17.26
C MET A 144 2.40 7.34 -17.92
N GLY A 145 3.46 8.13 -17.96
CA GLY A 145 3.45 9.47 -18.58
C GLY A 145 3.03 10.60 -17.62
N GLU A 146 2.68 10.27 -16.39
CA GLU A 146 2.33 11.26 -15.36
C GLU A 146 3.51 11.51 -14.42
N GLU A 147 3.55 12.72 -13.85
CA GLU A 147 4.51 13.10 -12.82
C GLU A 147 3.84 13.17 -11.45
N ILE A 148 4.58 12.85 -10.39
CA ILE A 148 4.06 12.88 -9.01
C ILE A 148 3.47 14.25 -8.64
N TYR A 149 4.02 15.33 -9.17
CA TYR A 149 3.59 16.70 -8.87
C TYR A 149 2.18 17.03 -9.41
N THR A 150 1.66 16.22 -10.32
CA THR A 150 0.26 16.31 -10.76
C THR A 150 -0.71 15.93 -9.62
N PHE A 151 -0.29 15.04 -8.73
CA PHE A 151 -1.12 14.49 -7.66
C PHE A 151 -0.79 15.07 -6.28
N THR A 152 0.50 15.22 -5.96
CA THR A 152 0.93 15.61 -4.63
C THR A 152 2.35 16.20 -4.65
N PRO A 153 2.66 17.17 -3.78
CA PRO A 153 4.04 17.47 -3.45
C PRO A 153 4.73 16.25 -2.81
N VAL A 154 6.04 16.25 -2.83
CA VAL A 154 6.86 15.22 -2.18
C VAL A 154 7.67 15.81 -1.03
N GLN A 155 8.08 14.96 -0.11
CA GLN A 155 8.89 15.35 1.04
C GLN A 155 9.85 14.25 1.47
N HIS A 156 10.88 14.61 2.20
CA HIS A 156 11.68 13.65 2.97
C HIS A 156 11.01 13.40 4.33
N PRO A 157 10.84 12.14 4.75
CA PRO A 157 10.23 11.81 6.04
C PRO A 157 10.98 12.51 7.20
N ALA A 158 10.24 13.06 8.16
CA ALA A 158 10.79 13.78 9.30
C ALA A 158 11.77 14.93 8.93
N ASN A 159 11.70 15.45 7.70
CA ASN A 159 12.65 16.44 7.15
C ASN A 159 14.10 15.96 7.12
N ASP A 160 14.35 14.67 7.11
CA ASP A 160 15.68 14.09 7.03
C ASP A 160 16.17 14.04 5.58
N MET A 161 16.98 15.02 5.21
CA MET A 161 17.58 15.15 3.88
C MET A 161 18.73 14.17 3.63
N THR A 162 19.13 13.40 4.64
CA THR A 162 20.23 12.42 4.51
C THR A 162 19.74 11.10 3.92
N THR A 163 18.43 10.83 4.01
CA THR A 163 17.82 9.64 3.43
C THR A 163 17.49 9.84 1.96
N LYS A 164 17.65 8.79 1.16
CA LYS A 164 17.19 8.78 -0.24
C LYS A 164 15.67 8.63 -0.37
N THR A 165 15.00 8.30 0.73
CA THR A 165 13.56 8.03 0.71
C THR A 165 12.77 9.31 0.50
N VAL A 166 11.93 9.30 -0.52
CA VAL A 166 10.99 10.38 -0.82
C VAL A 166 9.57 9.84 -0.63
N THR A 167 8.73 10.59 0.06
CA THR A 167 7.33 10.23 0.30
C THR A 167 6.39 11.24 -0.33
N THR A 168 5.15 10.83 -0.56
CA THR A 168 4.07 11.77 -0.86
C THR A 168 3.86 12.70 0.35
N HIS A 169 3.58 13.97 0.09
CA HIS A 169 3.30 14.94 1.16
C HIS A 169 1.85 14.84 1.66
N PHE A 170 0.91 14.64 0.74
CA PHE A 170 -0.47 14.40 1.11
C PHE A 170 -0.62 13.00 1.69
N ASP A 171 -1.52 12.87 2.66
CA ASP A 171 -1.94 11.56 3.16
C ASP A 171 -2.53 10.74 2.01
N TYR A 172 -2.14 9.46 1.93
CA TYR A 172 -2.60 8.59 0.85
C TYR A 172 -4.13 8.57 0.72
N HIS A 173 -4.86 8.53 1.83
CA HIS A 173 -6.34 8.53 1.84
C HIS A 173 -6.99 9.78 1.20
N LYS A 174 -6.20 10.78 0.82
CA LYS A 174 -6.67 11.97 0.11
C LYS A 174 -6.38 11.95 -1.38
N ILE A 175 -5.57 10.99 -1.84
CA ILE A 175 -5.14 10.86 -3.23
C ILE A 175 -5.39 9.44 -3.78
N ASP A 176 -6.01 8.56 -3.01
CA ASP A 176 -6.26 7.15 -3.34
C ASP A 176 -7.20 6.96 -4.54
N ALA A 177 -8.10 7.89 -4.78
CA ALA A 177 -9.03 7.83 -5.91
C ALA A 177 -8.37 7.89 -7.31
N ASN A 178 -7.08 8.23 -7.39
CA ASN A 178 -6.38 8.46 -8.66
C ASN A 178 -5.07 7.66 -8.80
N LEU A 179 -4.65 6.96 -7.75
CA LEU A 179 -3.37 6.28 -7.71
C LEU A 179 -3.49 4.88 -7.14
N LEU A 180 -2.85 3.93 -7.80
CA LEU A 180 -2.73 2.56 -7.29
C LEU A 180 -1.78 2.54 -6.07
N LYS A 181 -2.22 1.88 -5.01
CA LYS A 181 -1.41 1.60 -3.83
C LYS A 181 -1.08 0.11 -3.73
N LEU A 182 0.18 -0.16 -3.46
CA LEU A 182 0.65 -1.48 -3.07
C LEU A 182 1.05 -1.42 -1.61
N ASP A 183 0.45 -2.26 -0.76
CA ASP A 183 0.88 -2.44 0.62
C ASP A 183 1.84 -3.64 0.71
N ILE A 184 3.13 -3.33 0.69
CA ILE A 184 4.21 -4.32 0.80
C ILE A 184 4.54 -4.49 2.28
N LEU A 185 4.02 -5.56 2.86
CA LEU A 185 4.08 -5.81 4.30
C LEU A 185 5.13 -6.88 4.61
N GLY A 186 5.93 -6.62 5.64
CA GLY A 186 6.90 -7.58 6.17
C GLY A 186 6.27 -8.41 7.29
N HIS A 187 6.17 -9.73 7.10
CA HIS A 187 5.61 -10.67 8.06
C HIS A 187 6.62 -11.71 8.52
N GLN A 188 6.42 -12.24 9.71
CA GLN A 188 7.25 -13.34 10.25
C GLN A 188 6.89 -14.68 9.63
N ASP A 189 5.63 -14.91 9.29
CA ASP A 189 5.17 -16.18 8.72
C ASP A 189 5.90 -16.55 7.42
N PRO A 190 6.05 -15.68 6.42
CA PRO A 190 6.88 -15.96 5.26
C PRO A 190 8.36 -16.22 5.60
N THR A 191 8.88 -15.55 6.63
CA THR A 191 10.24 -15.78 7.13
C THR A 191 10.38 -17.21 7.67
N MET A 192 9.42 -17.65 8.48
CA MET A 192 9.40 -19.00 9.05
C MET A 192 9.25 -20.08 7.97
N ILE A 193 8.34 -19.89 7.02
CA ILE A 193 8.13 -20.82 5.91
C ILE A 193 9.42 -20.99 5.08
N ARG A 194 10.16 -19.91 4.89
CA ARG A 194 11.44 -19.95 4.17
C ARG A 194 12.52 -20.75 4.91
N MET A 195 12.47 -20.77 6.24
CA MET A 195 13.46 -21.48 7.08
C MET A 195 13.20 -22.98 7.15
N LEU A 196 12.00 -23.44 6.81
CA LEU A 196 11.59 -24.87 6.73
C LEU A 196 11.94 -25.48 5.39
#